data_d19e2ba1da9cbe5d644a3e52c5a56233
#
_entry.id   d19e2ba1da9cbe5d644a3e52c5a56233
#
_cell.length_a   1.000
_cell.length_b   1.000
_cell.length_c   1.000
_cell.angle_alpha   90.00
_cell.angle_beta   90.00
_cell.angle_gamma   90.00
#
_symmetry.space_group_name_H-M   'P 1'
#
loop_
_entity.id
_entity.type
_entity.pdbx_description
1 polymer ?
#
loop_
_entity_poly.entity_id
_entity_poly.type
_entity_poly.pdbx_seq_one_letter_code
_entity_poly.pdbx_strand_id
1 'polypeptide(L)'
;VRAPETGGRRLLLVCVLATAVAVFTATVPLLRDWFDLRVYYGTVDAWTHQGGGIYDYLLPGTTYGFTYPPFAALTMLPMALVGERTAIALALLLNLVALAAVVWILVGPALRRYGWFGFALAGCALALFEPVRDTFSFGQVNLLLLALVLSDAWLLSTGRGRRAGVGIGLAAAVKLTPAIFIGLLLLARRWRAAGVATAVTAGATALAAWVAPGPSRVYWTEALWDTGRIGRLDYVSNQSLQGVLARLAAPGEPSRAAWATAVLLALSVWAWRTSRAVSDEDWTAAFALTGLAACLVSPITWVHHLVWLLPSFAVLLHRRRTRVAAVLYAVLCSSVVWLWFDDASGLDGFLGSNAYTWITLGLLLWLPVGQPRTRPFLSRRAKATPPAPSPAAPMIPAVSGQPTSAPSFSGSVGGAGAAGLGSAGVRASRIDPTGSTCPADAKPQSSSARASSYTVNPPPA
;
A
#
# COMPACT_ATOMS: atom_id res chain seq x y z
N VAL A 1 12.14 27.78 12.88
CA VAL A 1 10.98 28.33 13.60
C VAL A 1 10.91 27.60 14.95
N ARG A 2 10.95 28.35 16.06
CA ARG A 2 10.79 27.76 17.41
C ARG A 2 9.31 27.40 17.60
N ALA A 3 9.04 26.22 18.15
CA ALA A 3 7.67 25.83 18.47
C ALA A 3 7.10 26.76 19.56
N PRO A 4 5.79 27.09 19.50
CA PRO A 4 5.15 27.91 20.54
C PRO A 4 5.34 27.27 21.93
N GLU A 5 5.73 28.08 22.92
CA GLU A 5 6.10 27.57 24.26
C GLU A 5 4.87 27.24 25.11
N THR A 6 3.74 27.90 24.90
CA THR A 6 2.53 27.70 25.68
C THR A 6 1.52 26.78 25.02
N GLY A 7 0.80 25.95 25.78
CA GLY A 7 -0.24 25.03 25.30
C GLY A 7 -1.34 25.76 24.52
N GLY A 8 -1.78 26.94 24.99
CA GLY A 8 -2.81 27.74 24.31
C GLY A 8 -2.38 28.23 22.91
N ARG A 9 -1.12 28.69 22.75
CA ARG A 9 -0.59 29.11 21.45
C ARG A 9 -0.48 27.93 20.47
N ARG A 10 -0.11 26.73 20.97
CA ARG A 10 -0.08 25.51 20.15
C ARG A 10 -1.47 25.13 19.66
N LEU A 11 -2.46 25.18 20.55
CA LEU A 11 -3.86 24.91 20.22
C LEU A 11 -4.36 25.90 19.19
N LEU A 12 -4.16 27.22 19.41
CA LEU A 12 -4.57 28.26 18.47
C LEU A 12 -3.96 28.03 17.08
N LEU A 13 -2.65 27.74 17.01
CA LEU A 13 -1.98 27.46 15.73
C LEU A 13 -2.59 26.24 15.03
N VAL A 14 -2.84 25.16 15.76
CA VAL A 14 -3.47 23.95 15.17
C VAL A 14 -4.89 24.26 14.71
N CYS A 15 -5.68 24.99 15.48
CA CYS A 15 -7.04 25.38 15.06
C CYS A 15 -7.02 26.24 13.80
N VAL A 16 -6.14 27.25 13.72
CA VAL A 16 -6.00 28.10 12.53
C VAL A 16 -5.58 27.28 11.32
N LEU A 17 -4.58 26.38 11.45
CA LEU A 17 -4.15 25.53 10.36
C LEU A 17 -5.23 24.52 9.95
N ALA A 18 -5.90 23.90 10.91
CA ALA A 18 -7.00 22.97 10.62
C ALA A 18 -8.16 23.67 9.91
N THR A 19 -8.51 24.90 10.33
CA THR A 19 -9.52 25.71 9.65
C THR A 19 -9.08 26.07 8.23
N ALA A 20 -7.82 26.50 8.05
CA ALA A 20 -7.28 26.80 6.72
C ALA A 20 -7.28 25.56 5.81
N VAL A 21 -6.91 24.40 6.33
CA VAL A 21 -7.01 23.11 5.61
C VAL A 21 -8.45 22.81 5.24
N ALA A 22 -9.38 22.93 6.18
CA ALA A 22 -10.80 22.66 5.93
C ALA A 22 -11.38 23.60 4.87
N VAL A 23 -11.07 24.90 4.94
CA VAL A 23 -11.47 25.88 3.91
C VAL A 23 -10.86 25.53 2.56
N PHE A 24 -9.55 25.24 2.52
CA PHE A 24 -8.87 24.86 1.28
C PHE A 24 -9.49 23.61 0.65
N THR A 25 -9.73 22.56 1.43
CA THR A 25 -10.31 21.31 0.91
C THR A 25 -11.78 21.47 0.50
N ALA A 26 -12.51 22.41 1.10
CA ALA A 26 -13.89 22.71 0.72
C ALA A 26 -13.99 23.60 -0.53
N THR A 27 -12.99 24.45 -0.80
CA THR A 27 -13.02 25.42 -1.89
C THR A 27 -12.29 24.95 -3.15
N VAL A 28 -11.27 24.08 -3.01
CA VAL A 28 -10.59 23.50 -4.17
C VAL A 28 -11.41 22.32 -4.68
N PRO A 29 -11.94 22.35 -5.91
CA PRO A 29 -12.87 21.35 -6.43
C PRO A 29 -12.12 20.06 -6.83
N LEU A 30 -11.62 19.32 -5.86
CA LEU A 30 -10.99 18.01 -6.04
C LEU A 30 -11.79 16.88 -5.37
N LEU A 31 -13.07 17.12 -5.09
CA LEU A 31 -13.97 16.07 -4.61
C LEU A 31 -14.28 15.13 -5.78
N ARG A 32 -13.86 13.89 -5.66
CA ARG A 32 -14.03 12.82 -6.68
C ARG A 32 -15.19 11.89 -6.35
N ASP A 33 -16.02 12.27 -5.39
CA ASP A 33 -17.24 11.56 -4.98
C ASP A 33 -17.03 10.06 -4.76
N TRP A 34 -15.86 9.71 -4.21
CA TRP A 34 -15.42 8.34 -3.94
C TRP A 34 -15.56 7.41 -5.16
N PHE A 35 -15.24 7.95 -6.33
CA PHE A 35 -15.40 7.28 -7.62
C PHE A 35 -14.89 5.83 -7.63
N ASP A 36 -13.63 5.61 -7.22
CA ASP A 36 -13.05 4.27 -7.21
C ASP A 36 -13.72 3.35 -6.19
N LEU A 37 -14.07 3.89 -5.02
CA LEU A 37 -14.75 3.12 -3.99
C LEU A 37 -16.16 2.70 -4.44
N ARG A 38 -16.86 3.54 -5.19
CA ARG A 38 -18.15 3.19 -5.80
C ARG A 38 -17.99 2.09 -6.84
N VAL A 39 -16.92 2.11 -7.64
CA VAL A 39 -16.58 1.00 -8.53
C VAL A 39 -16.36 -0.28 -7.73
N TYR A 40 -15.60 -0.24 -6.63
CA TYR A 40 -15.36 -1.42 -5.80
C TYR A 40 -16.63 -1.95 -5.15
N TYR A 41 -17.43 -1.05 -4.57
CA TYR A 41 -18.71 -1.40 -3.95
C TYR A 41 -19.66 -2.02 -4.97
N GLY A 42 -19.91 -1.34 -6.09
CA GLY A 42 -20.81 -1.83 -7.12
C GLY A 42 -20.35 -3.15 -7.75
N THR A 43 -19.04 -3.34 -7.88
CA THR A 43 -18.46 -4.62 -8.35
C THR A 43 -18.80 -5.78 -7.40
N VAL A 44 -18.56 -5.63 -6.09
CA VAL A 44 -18.83 -6.73 -5.14
C VAL A 44 -20.32 -6.92 -4.92
N ASP A 45 -21.11 -5.86 -4.95
CA ASP A 45 -22.57 -5.93 -4.87
C ASP A 45 -23.17 -6.67 -6.08
N ALA A 46 -22.77 -6.30 -7.30
CA ALA A 46 -23.20 -6.97 -8.52
C ALA A 46 -22.77 -8.45 -8.55
N TRP A 47 -21.55 -8.73 -8.11
CA TRP A 47 -21.03 -10.10 -8.06
C TRP A 47 -21.78 -10.97 -7.06
N THR A 48 -22.11 -10.46 -5.87
CA THR A 48 -22.73 -11.25 -4.79
C THR A 48 -24.25 -11.32 -4.89
N HIS A 49 -24.93 -10.28 -5.36
CA HIS A 49 -26.39 -10.17 -5.31
C HIS A 49 -27.07 -10.26 -6.68
N GLN A 50 -26.34 -9.98 -7.78
CA GLN A 50 -26.92 -9.88 -9.12
C GLN A 50 -26.41 -10.97 -10.07
N GLY A 51 -25.48 -11.84 -9.62
CA GLY A 51 -24.92 -12.93 -10.43
C GLY A 51 -23.96 -12.49 -11.56
N GLY A 52 -23.52 -11.22 -11.53
CA GLY A 52 -22.53 -10.68 -12.48
C GLY A 52 -21.11 -11.18 -12.20
N GLY A 53 -20.19 -11.02 -13.17
CA GLY A 53 -18.75 -11.25 -12.98
C GLY A 53 -18.06 -10.01 -12.36
N ILE A 54 -16.87 -10.23 -11.76
CA ILE A 54 -16.06 -9.16 -11.14
C ILE A 54 -15.72 -8.04 -12.16
N TYR A 55 -15.56 -8.35 -13.43
CA TYR A 55 -15.15 -7.40 -14.48
C TYR A 55 -16.30 -6.94 -15.38
N ASP A 56 -17.54 -7.33 -15.07
CA ASP A 56 -18.71 -6.99 -15.88
C ASP A 56 -19.36 -5.69 -15.41
N TYR A 57 -19.20 -5.34 -14.13
CA TYR A 57 -19.78 -4.11 -13.59
C TYR A 57 -19.05 -2.87 -14.10
N LEU A 58 -19.81 -1.92 -14.60
CA LEU A 58 -19.35 -0.57 -14.94
C LEU A 58 -20.10 0.43 -14.06
N LEU A 59 -19.40 1.45 -13.58
CA LEU A 59 -20.03 2.51 -12.80
C LEU A 59 -21.04 3.26 -13.69
N PRO A 60 -22.32 3.41 -13.27
CA PRO A 60 -23.37 4.03 -14.07
C PRO A 60 -22.95 5.38 -14.65
N GLY A 61 -23.20 5.57 -15.95
CA GLY A 61 -22.82 6.78 -16.70
C GLY A 61 -21.33 6.85 -17.08
N THR A 62 -20.57 5.80 -16.87
CA THR A 62 -19.14 5.75 -17.23
C THR A 62 -18.77 4.44 -17.95
N THR A 63 -17.56 4.39 -18.48
CA THR A 63 -16.95 3.17 -19.06
C THR A 63 -15.98 2.49 -18.08
N TYR A 64 -15.92 2.94 -16.82
CA TYR A 64 -14.95 2.46 -15.84
C TYR A 64 -15.54 1.37 -14.96
N GLY A 65 -14.75 0.30 -14.79
CA GLY A 65 -15.06 -0.86 -13.96
C GLY A 65 -13.87 -1.30 -13.11
N PHE A 66 -13.98 -2.47 -12.54
CA PHE A 66 -12.94 -3.04 -11.69
C PHE A 66 -11.68 -3.42 -12.49
N THR A 67 -10.51 -3.04 -11.98
CA THR A 67 -9.22 -3.20 -12.69
C THR A 67 -8.16 -3.95 -11.88
N TYR A 68 -8.45 -4.32 -10.63
CA TYR A 68 -7.51 -5.01 -9.75
C TYR A 68 -7.57 -6.53 -9.90
N PRO A 69 -6.53 -7.27 -9.41
CA PRO A 69 -6.58 -8.72 -9.32
C PRO A 69 -7.84 -9.23 -8.60
N PRO A 70 -8.36 -10.42 -8.94
CA PRO A 70 -9.57 -10.94 -8.31
C PRO A 70 -9.50 -11.07 -6.80
N PHE A 71 -8.31 -11.27 -6.24
CA PHE A 71 -8.11 -11.28 -4.79
C PHE A 71 -8.51 -9.95 -4.13
N ALA A 72 -8.35 -8.82 -4.81
CA ALA A 72 -8.84 -7.54 -4.29
C ALA A 72 -10.35 -7.55 -4.07
N ALA A 73 -11.13 -8.07 -5.05
CA ALA A 73 -12.58 -8.20 -4.90
C ALA A 73 -12.95 -9.11 -3.70
N LEU A 74 -12.20 -10.20 -3.48
CA LEU A 74 -12.40 -11.04 -2.29
C LEU A 74 -12.19 -10.27 -0.98
N THR A 75 -11.17 -9.41 -0.91
CA THR A 75 -10.92 -8.59 0.30
C THR A 75 -11.98 -7.51 0.50
N MET A 76 -12.70 -7.14 -0.55
CA MET A 76 -13.75 -6.13 -0.54
C MET A 76 -15.16 -6.73 -0.34
N LEU A 77 -15.33 -8.07 -0.36
CA LEU A 77 -16.62 -8.74 -0.14
C LEU A 77 -17.40 -8.24 1.09
N PRO A 78 -16.77 -7.91 2.23
CA PRO A 78 -17.51 -7.36 3.36
C PRO A 78 -18.28 -6.07 3.06
N MET A 79 -17.93 -5.33 1.99
CA MET A 79 -18.68 -4.14 1.56
C MET A 79 -20.10 -4.49 1.10
N ALA A 80 -20.30 -5.67 0.50
CA ALA A 80 -21.61 -6.13 0.05
C ALA A 80 -22.59 -6.44 1.21
N LEU A 81 -22.09 -6.55 2.44
CA LEU A 81 -22.92 -6.81 3.64
C LEU A 81 -23.52 -5.53 4.23
N VAL A 82 -23.12 -4.36 3.74
CA VAL A 82 -23.54 -3.06 4.28
C VAL A 82 -23.95 -2.13 3.14
N GLY A 83 -24.70 -1.08 3.46
CA GLY A 83 -25.04 -0.07 2.45
C GLY A 83 -23.82 0.75 2.02
N GLU A 84 -23.86 1.31 0.79
CA GLU A 84 -22.76 2.07 0.16
C GLU A 84 -22.18 3.15 1.10
N ARG A 85 -23.03 3.96 1.76
CA ARG A 85 -22.57 5.01 2.69
C ARG A 85 -21.74 4.45 3.85
N THR A 86 -22.17 3.31 4.39
CA THR A 86 -21.44 2.62 5.47
C THR A 86 -20.11 2.07 4.96
N ALA A 87 -20.09 1.47 3.76
CA ALA A 87 -18.87 1.00 3.12
C ALA A 87 -17.86 2.13 2.90
N ILE A 88 -18.34 3.32 2.43
CA ILE A 88 -17.52 4.53 2.29
C ILE A 88 -16.93 4.93 3.66
N ALA A 89 -17.76 5.05 4.69
CA ALA A 89 -17.30 5.45 6.02
C ALA A 89 -16.23 4.47 6.59
N LEU A 90 -16.45 3.18 6.44
CA LEU A 90 -15.50 2.15 6.88
C LEU A 90 -14.18 2.21 6.10
N ALA A 91 -14.24 2.39 4.78
CA ALA A 91 -13.05 2.51 3.93
C ALA A 91 -12.24 3.77 4.26
N LEU A 92 -12.90 4.91 4.51
CA LEU A 92 -12.23 6.14 4.96
C LEU A 92 -11.58 5.97 6.33
N LEU A 93 -12.26 5.29 7.26
CA LEU A 93 -11.69 4.96 8.57
C LEU A 93 -10.46 4.06 8.46
N LEU A 94 -10.51 3.02 7.62
CA LEU A 94 -9.38 2.13 7.35
C LEU A 94 -8.20 2.91 6.74
N ASN A 95 -8.45 3.82 5.80
CA ASN A 95 -7.42 4.70 5.23
C ASN A 95 -6.81 5.62 6.30
N LEU A 96 -7.61 6.15 7.22
CA LEU A 96 -7.13 6.97 8.33
C LEU A 96 -6.22 6.16 9.28
N VAL A 97 -6.62 4.94 9.62
CA VAL A 97 -5.79 4.01 10.42
C VAL A 97 -4.50 3.67 9.69
N ALA A 98 -4.57 3.39 8.39
CA ALA A 98 -3.39 3.13 7.57
C ALA A 98 -2.45 4.33 7.51
N LEU A 99 -2.99 5.55 7.31
CA LEU A 99 -2.21 6.78 7.34
C LEU A 99 -1.52 7.00 8.69
N ALA A 100 -2.25 6.77 9.80
CA ALA A 100 -1.68 6.85 11.14
C ALA A 100 -0.53 5.84 11.34
N ALA A 101 -0.68 4.60 10.85
CA ALA A 101 0.37 3.59 10.87
C ALA A 101 1.59 4.01 10.03
N VAL A 102 1.37 4.53 8.82
CA VAL A 102 2.44 5.06 7.94
C VAL A 102 3.21 6.17 8.64
N VAL A 103 2.51 7.16 9.21
CA VAL A 103 3.13 8.27 9.95
C VAL A 103 3.91 7.77 11.16
N TRP A 104 3.33 6.82 11.91
CA TRP A 104 3.99 6.21 13.07
C TRP A 104 5.28 5.49 12.68
N ILE A 105 5.27 4.70 11.60
CA ILE A 105 6.44 3.97 11.11
C ILE A 105 7.51 4.93 10.61
N LEU A 106 7.15 5.96 9.84
CA LEU A 106 8.09 6.85 9.16
C LEU A 106 8.68 7.91 10.09
N VAL A 107 7.87 8.56 10.90
CA VAL A 107 8.28 9.75 11.68
C VAL A 107 7.80 9.76 13.14
N GLY A 108 7.13 8.71 13.62
CA GLY A 108 6.50 8.64 14.94
C GLY A 108 7.38 9.09 16.09
N PRO A 109 8.65 8.66 16.24
CA PRO A 109 9.49 9.11 17.34
C PRO A 109 10.00 10.54 17.23
N ALA A 110 10.12 11.09 16.02
CA ALA A 110 10.37 12.52 15.87
C ALA A 110 9.13 13.31 16.35
N LEU A 111 7.93 12.87 15.99
CA LEU A 111 6.67 13.52 16.39
C LEU A 111 6.41 13.42 17.91
N ARG A 112 6.76 12.31 18.53
CA ARG A 112 6.61 12.12 20.01
C ARG A 112 7.34 13.17 20.84
N ARG A 113 8.41 13.76 20.32
CA ARG A 113 9.12 14.86 21.00
C ARG A 113 8.25 16.11 21.16
N TYR A 114 7.27 16.27 20.26
CA TYR A 114 6.35 17.41 20.25
C TYR A 114 4.97 17.05 20.83
N GLY A 115 4.77 15.79 21.23
CA GLY A 115 3.50 15.27 21.75
C GLY A 115 2.36 15.39 20.73
N TRP A 116 1.15 15.64 21.21
CA TRP A 116 -0.05 15.78 20.37
C TRP A 116 0.11 16.86 19.28
N PHE A 117 0.85 17.94 19.58
CA PHE A 117 1.08 19.04 18.65
C PHE A 117 1.82 18.60 17.38
N GLY A 118 2.83 17.72 17.52
CA GLY A 118 3.54 17.17 16.38
C GLY A 118 2.64 16.32 15.47
N PHE A 119 1.77 15.50 16.06
CA PHE A 119 0.81 14.69 15.31
C PHE A 119 -0.26 15.54 14.63
N ALA A 120 -0.77 16.59 15.30
CA ALA A 120 -1.73 17.50 14.73
C ALA A 120 -1.15 18.27 13.52
N LEU A 121 0.09 18.77 13.63
CA LEU A 121 0.76 19.42 12.50
C LEU A 121 1.00 18.46 11.33
N ALA A 122 1.41 17.21 11.62
CA ALA A 122 1.55 16.19 10.59
C ALA A 122 0.21 15.88 9.91
N GLY A 123 -0.88 15.82 10.68
CA GLY A 123 -2.23 15.64 10.14
C GLY A 123 -2.63 16.78 9.19
N CYS A 124 -2.46 18.03 9.59
CA CYS A 124 -2.71 19.20 8.73
C CYS A 124 -1.85 19.17 7.45
N ALA A 125 -0.56 18.85 7.58
CA ALA A 125 0.33 18.75 6.44
C ALA A 125 -0.09 17.62 5.48
N LEU A 126 -0.48 16.46 5.99
CA LEU A 126 -0.92 15.34 5.15
C LEU A 126 -2.28 15.60 4.50
N ALA A 127 -3.17 16.33 5.16
CA ALA A 127 -4.46 16.72 4.59
C ALA A 127 -4.32 17.71 3.42
N LEU A 128 -3.24 18.51 3.36
CA LEU A 128 -2.92 19.38 2.22
C LEU A 128 -2.19 18.63 1.10
N PHE A 129 -1.53 17.52 1.40
CA PHE A 129 -0.73 16.77 0.43
C PHE A 129 -1.64 16.08 -0.59
N GLU A 130 -1.61 16.54 -1.85
CA GLU A 130 -2.57 16.11 -2.87
C GLU A 130 -2.68 14.60 -3.03
N PRO A 131 -1.59 13.79 -3.07
CA PRO A 131 -1.74 12.35 -3.19
C PRO A 131 -2.53 11.69 -2.05
N VAL A 132 -2.44 12.24 -0.83
CA VAL A 132 -3.24 11.77 0.31
C VAL A 132 -4.68 12.23 0.16
N ARG A 133 -4.90 13.50 -0.14
CA ARG A 133 -6.23 14.07 -0.40
C ARG A 133 -6.99 13.27 -1.46
N ASP A 134 -6.34 13.04 -2.61
CA ASP A 134 -6.90 12.24 -3.70
C ASP A 134 -7.18 10.80 -3.29
N THR A 135 -6.31 10.18 -2.47
CA THR A 135 -6.59 8.84 -1.94
C THR A 135 -7.90 8.78 -1.16
N PHE A 136 -8.17 9.79 -0.31
CA PHE A 136 -9.45 9.87 0.42
C PHE A 136 -10.62 10.25 -0.49
N SER A 137 -10.43 11.16 -1.42
CA SER A 137 -11.45 11.68 -2.32
C SER A 137 -11.95 10.63 -3.33
N PHE A 138 -11.05 9.78 -3.85
CA PHE A 138 -11.40 8.63 -4.69
C PHE A 138 -11.83 7.39 -3.88
N GLY A 139 -11.52 7.33 -2.57
CA GLY A 139 -11.71 6.13 -1.76
C GLY A 139 -10.75 5.00 -2.10
N GLN A 140 -9.49 5.34 -2.43
CA GLN A 140 -8.46 4.42 -2.88
C GLN A 140 -7.83 3.60 -1.76
N VAL A 141 -7.29 2.43 -2.11
CA VAL A 141 -6.63 1.49 -1.18
C VAL A 141 -5.13 1.73 -0.99
N ASN A 142 -4.55 2.75 -1.65
CA ASN A 142 -3.09 2.93 -1.73
C ASN A 142 -2.41 3.14 -0.37
N LEU A 143 -3.07 3.80 0.59
CA LEU A 143 -2.54 3.97 1.95
C LEU A 143 -2.50 2.64 2.72
N LEU A 144 -3.49 1.77 2.50
CA LEU A 144 -3.51 0.41 3.07
C LEU A 144 -2.34 -0.41 2.53
N LEU A 145 -2.11 -0.37 1.20
CA LEU A 145 -0.99 -1.06 0.57
C LEU A 145 0.36 -0.53 1.06
N LEU A 146 0.50 0.80 1.18
CA LEU A 146 1.70 1.44 1.73
C LEU A 146 1.95 1.02 3.18
N ALA A 147 0.91 0.98 4.02
CA ALA A 147 1.03 0.54 5.41
C ALA A 147 1.47 -0.93 5.51
N LEU A 148 0.92 -1.81 4.69
CA LEU A 148 1.32 -3.22 4.61
C LEU A 148 2.79 -3.36 4.22
N VAL A 149 3.23 -2.70 3.18
CA VAL A 149 4.62 -2.74 2.71
C VAL A 149 5.58 -2.14 3.74
N LEU A 150 5.23 -1.01 4.37
CA LEU A 150 6.05 -0.38 5.40
C LEU A 150 6.08 -1.18 6.71
N SER A 151 5.10 -2.03 6.99
CA SER A 151 5.17 -2.97 8.11
C SER A 151 6.33 -3.95 7.94
N ASP A 152 6.55 -4.45 6.72
CA ASP A 152 7.70 -5.30 6.41
C ASP A 152 9.03 -4.53 6.47
N ALA A 153 9.06 -3.26 6.02
CA ALA A 153 10.22 -2.38 6.19
C ALA A 153 10.58 -2.21 7.67
N TRP A 154 9.58 -2.02 8.52
CA TRP A 154 9.76 -1.93 9.97
C TRP A 154 10.29 -3.23 10.58
N LEU A 155 9.76 -4.38 10.16
CA LEU A 155 10.24 -5.70 10.61
C LEU A 155 11.70 -5.92 10.23
N LEU A 156 12.09 -5.58 9.00
CA LEU A 156 13.47 -5.70 8.51
C LEU A 156 14.42 -4.79 9.29
N SER A 157 14.02 -3.54 9.53
CA SER A 157 14.85 -2.54 10.21
C SER A 157 14.99 -2.76 11.72
N THR A 158 14.05 -3.51 12.34
CA THR A 158 14.06 -3.81 13.78
C THR A 158 14.67 -5.18 14.12
N GLY A 159 15.29 -5.85 13.16
CA GLY A 159 15.88 -7.18 13.35
C GLY A 159 14.85 -8.33 13.40
N ARG A 160 13.58 -8.05 13.13
CA ARG A 160 12.49 -9.04 13.10
C ARG A 160 12.21 -9.57 11.68
N GLY A 161 13.18 -9.49 10.77
CA GLY A 161 13.07 -9.84 9.37
C GLY A 161 12.59 -11.27 9.08
N ARG A 162 12.62 -12.18 10.08
CA ARG A 162 12.03 -13.52 9.96
C ARG A 162 10.52 -13.50 9.73
N ARG A 163 9.82 -12.42 10.09
CA ARG A 163 8.37 -12.24 9.93
C ARG A 163 8.01 -11.36 8.73
N ALA A 164 9.02 -10.78 8.06
CA ALA A 164 8.81 -9.91 6.90
C ALA A 164 8.41 -10.72 5.65
N GLY A 165 7.69 -10.07 4.74
CA GLY A 165 7.24 -10.59 3.46
C GLY A 165 5.73 -10.72 3.34
N VAL A 166 5.01 -10.86 4.45
CA VAL A 166 3.54 -11.03 4.44
C VAL A 166 2.85 -9.75 3.95
N GLY A 167 3.27 -8.59 4.45
CA GLY A 167 2.69 -7.30 4.06
C GLY A 167 2.89 -7.00 2.58
N ILE A 168 4.12 -7.22 2.07
CA ILE A 168 4.43 -7.08 0.63
C ILE A 168 3.60 -8.06 -0.19
N GLY A 169 3.49 -9.33 0.24
CA GLY A 169 2.75 -10.34 -0.49
C GLY A 169 1.24 -10.03 -0.58
N LEU A 170 0.62 -9.61 0.52
CA LEU A 170 -0.79 -9.19 0.52
C LEU A 170 -1.01 -7.94 -0.35
N ALA A 171 -0.12 -6.95 -0.24
CA ALA A 171 -0.21 -5.75 -1.07
C ALA A 171 -0.10 -6.09 -2.56
N ALA A 172 0.82 -6.98 -2.94
CA ALA A 172 1.00 -7.45 -4.33
C ALA A 172 -0.20 -8.25 -4.85
N ALA A 173 -0.86 -9.03 -3.97
CA ALA A 173 -2.05 -9.79 -4.33
C ALA A 173 -3.28 -8.89 -4.55
N VAL A 174 -3.41 -7.79 -3.79
CA VAL A 174 -4.49 -6.81 -3.97
C VAL A 174 -4.25 -5.93 -5.20
N LYS A 175 -3.01 -5.54 -5.46
CA LYS A 175 -2.61 -4.68 -6.59
C LYS A 175 -1.20 -5.06 -7.02
N LEU A 176 -0.96 -5.27 -8.32
CA LEU A 176 0.33 -5.80 -8.80
C LEU A 176 1.54 -4.87 -8.57
N THR A 177 1.31 -3.55 -8.54
CA THR A 177 2.40 -2.56 -8.41
C THR A 177 3.34 -2.83 -7.21
N PRO A 178 2.88 -3.21 -5.99
CA PRO A 178 3.75 -3.58 -4.88
C PRO A 178 4.62 -4.82 -5.10
N ALA A 179 4.42 -5.62 -6.15
CA ALA A 179 5.27 -6.78 -6.43
C ALA A 179 6.75 -6.40 -6.67
N ILE A 180 7.04 -5.16 -7.06
CA ILE A 180 8.41 -4.65 -7.18
C ILE A 180 9.19 -4.75 -5.86
N PHE A 181 8.51 -4.73 -4.71
CA PHE A 181 9.15 -4.90 -3.40
C PHE A 181 9.63 -6.33 -3.16
N ILE A 182 9.09 -7.33 -3.87
CA ILE A 182 9.69 -8.68 -3.92
C ILE A 182 11.06 -8.58 -4.59
N GLY A 183 11.18 -7.80 -5.68
CA GLY A 183 12.45 -7.49 -6.33
C GLY A 183 13.45 -6.81 -5.39
N LEU A 184 13.00 -5.86 -4.54
CA LEU A 184 13.82 -5.29 -3.48
C LEU A 184 14.35 -6.35 -2.52
N LEU A 185 13.50 -7.26 -2.06
CA LEU A 185 13.90 -8.33 -1.13
C LEU A 185 14.92 -9.28 -1.76
N LEU A 186 14.76 -9.61 -3.04
CA LEU A 186 15.72 -10.42 -3.81
C LEU A 186 17.06 -9.68 -3.95
N LEU A 187 17.03 -8.40 -4.33
CA LEU A 187 18.22 -7.55 -4.44
C LEU A 187 18.96 -7.42 -3.10
N ALA A 188 18.21 -7.33 -2.01
CA ALA A 188 18.73 -7.30 -0.65
C ALA A 188 19.16 -8.67 -0.10
N ARG A 189 19.07 -9.75 -0.91
CA ARG A 189 19.35 -11.14 -0.51
C ARG A 189 18.55 -11.59 0.73
N ARG A 190 17.37 -11.03 0.93
CA ARG A 190 16.42 -11.42 1.98
C ARG A 190 15.52 -12.57 1.48
N TRP A 191 16.16 -13.67 1.07
CA TRP A 191 15.54 -14.81 0.38
C TRP A 191 14.30 -15.35 1.07
N ARG A 192 14.35 -15.45 2.41
CA ARG A 192 13.19 -15.91 3.17
C ARG A 192 12.03 -14.95 3.05
N ALA A 193 12.24 -13.64 3.24
CA ALA A 193 11.18 -12.65 3.13
C ALA A 193 10.61 -12.58 1.70
N ALA A 194 11.49 -12.68 0.68
CA ALA A 194 11.07 -12.78 -0.71
C ALA A 194 10.22 -14.04 -0.95
N GLY A 195 10.66 -15.20 -0.45
CA GLY A 195 9.89 -16.45 -0.54
C GLY A 195 8.52 -16.36 0.15
N VAL A 196 8.46 -15.75 1.35
CA VAL A 196 7.18 -15.52 2.06
C VAL A 196 6.28 -14.58 1.24
N ALA A 197 6.80 -13.46 0.73
CA ALA A 197 6.02 -12.52 -0.07
C ALA A 197 5.47 -13.18 -1.33
N THR A 198 6.31 -13.94 -2.05
CA THR A 198 5.89 -14.69 -3.25
C THR A 198 4.85 -15.75 -2.89
N ALA A 199 5.04 -16.52 -1.81
CA ALA A 199 4.11 -17.56 -1.38
C ALA A 199 2.76 -16.96 -0.97
N VAL A 200 2.74 -15.82 -0.27
CA VAL A 200 1.51 -15.12 0.12
C VAL A 200 0.78 -14.60 -1.13
N THR A 201 1.51 -13.96 -2.07
CA THR A 201 0.91 -13.50 -3.33
C THR A 201 0.33 -14.66 -4.12
N ALA A 202 1.11 -15.74 -4.30
CA ALA A 202 0.67 -16.92 -5.05
C ALA A 202 -0.52 -17.61 -4.36
N GLY A 203 -0.48 -17.77 -3.03
CA GLY A 203 -1.58 -18.37 -2.25
C GLY A 203 -2.87 -17.55 -2.33
N ALA A 204 -2.76 -16.22 -2.24
CA ALA A 204 -3.89 -15.31 -2.39
C ALA A 204 -4.48 -15.36 -3.83
N THR A 205 -3.61 -15.41 -4.84
CA THR A 205 -4.01 -15.57 -6.25
C THR A 205 -4.69 -16.91 -6.49
N ALA A 206 -4.13 -18.01 -5.93
CA ALA A 206 -4.71 -19.34 -6.02
C ALA A 206 -6.08 -19.42 -5.31
N LEU A 207 -6.21 -18.79 -4.14
CA LEU A 207 -7.49 -18.69 -3.43
C LEU A 207 -8.53 -17.96 -4.30
N ALA A 208 -8.14 -16.84 -4.92
CA ALA A 208 -9.02 -16.10 -5.81
C ALA A 208 -9.41 -16.93 -7.06
N ALA A 209 -8.47 -17.67 -7.63
CA ALA A 209 -8.74 -18.57 -8.76
C ALA A 209 -9.66 -19.74 -8.38
N TRP A 210 -9.58 -20.22 -7.15
CA TRP A 210 -10.47 -21.25 -6.63
C TRP A 210 -11.89 -20.73 -6.39
N VAL A 211 -12.03 -19.52 -5.79
CA VAL A 211 -13.35 -18.92 -5.48
C VAL A 211 -14.02 -18.35 -6.72
N ALA A 212 -13.25 -17.73 -7.62
CA ALA A 212 -13.74 -17.03 -8.80
C ALA A 212 -12.91 -17.43 -10.05
N PRO A 213 -13.02 -18.68 -10.56
CA PRO A 213 -12.18 -19.17 -11.64
C PRO A 213 -12.38 -18.42 -12.96
N GLY A 214 -13.63 -18.10 -13.33
CA GLY A 214 -13.95 -17.32 -14.53
C GLY A 214 -13.33 -15.92 -14.51
N PRO A 215 -13.63 -15.08 -13.51
CA PRO A 215 -12.99 -13.77 -13.35
C PRO A 215 -11.46 -13.83 -13.26
N SER A 216 -10.89 -14.85 -12.62
CA SER A 216 -9.43 -15.02 -12.57
C SER A 216 -8.83 -15.25 -13.94
N ARG A 217 -9.49 -16.07 -14.77
CA ARG A 217 -9.05 -16.25 -16.15
C ARG A 217 -9.12 -14.93 -16.93
N VAL A 218 -10.26 -14.23 -16.89
CA VAL A 218 -10.43 -12.93 -17.57
C VAL A 218 -9.34 -11.93 -17.14
N TYR A 219 -9.03 -11.88 -15.85
CA TYR A 219 -7.97 -10.97 -15.37
C TYR A 219 -6.62 -11.25 -16.02
N TRP A 220 -6.15 -12.49 -15.97
CA TRP A 220 -4.80 -12.84 -16.41
C TRP A 220 -4.64 -12.89 -17.93
N THR A 221 -5.73 -13.14 -18.69
CA THR A 221 -5.69 -13.24 -20.15
C THR A 221 -6.06 -11.95 -20.87
N GLU A 222 -6.87 -11.07 -20.24
CA GLU A 222 -7.46 -9.89 -20.90
C GLU A 222 -7.26 -8.62 -20.10
N ALA A 223 -7.89 -8.48 -18.92
CA ALA A 223 -8.00 -7.22 -18.19
C ALA A 223 -6.65 -6.63 -17.77
N LEU A 224 -5.64 -7.47 -17.44
CA LEU A 224 -4.29 -7.03 -17.07
C LEU A 224 -3.58 -6.32 -18.23
N TRP A 225 -3.87 -6.71 -19.46
CA TRP A 225 -3.18 -6.23 -20.67
C TRP A 225 -3.89 -5.06 -21.34
N ASP A 226 -5.13 -4.80 -20.95
CA ASP A 226 -5.95 -3.70 -21.46
C ASP A 226 -5.84 -2.47 -20.54
N THR A 227 -4.89 -1.59 -20.86
CA THR A 227 -4.72 -0.32 -20.12
C THR A 227 -5.87 0.66 -20.38
N GLY A 228 -6.64 0.49 -21.47
CA GLY A 228 -7.80 1.33 -21.80
C GLY A 228 -8.91 1.23 -20.75
N ARG A 229 -9.04 0.08 -20.08
CA ARG A 229 -9.98 -0.12 -18.96
C ARG A 229 -9.66 0.74 -17.74
N ILE A 230 -8.39 1.16 -17.58
CA ILE A 230 -7.93 1.96 -16.43
C ILE A 230 -8.11 3.46 -16.71
N GLY A 231 -7.96 3.86 -17.99
CA GLY A 231 -8.10 5.22 -18.44
C GLY A 231 -7.07 5.63 -19.49
N ARG A 232 -7.17 6.86 -19.97
CA ARG A 232 -6.27 7.39 -20.99
C ARG A 232 -4.85 7.53 -20.47
N LEU A 233 -3.87 7.05 -21.25
CA LEU A 233 -2.45 7.13 -20.88
C LEU A 233 -1.92 8.57 -20.83
N ASP A 234 -2.42 9.43 -21.72
CA ASP A 234 -2.04 10.85 -21.83
C ASP A 234 -2.72 11.76 -20.80
N TYR A 235 -3.67 11.24 -20.02
CA TYR A 235 -4.37 12.01 -19.00
C TYR A 235 -3.39 12.63 -18.00
N VAL A 236 -3.57 13.92 -17.69
CA VAL A 236 -2.64 14.71 -16.89
C VAL A 236 -2.35 14.14 -15.51
N SER A 237 -3.32 13.43 -14.91
CA SER A 237 -3.13 12.72 -13.64
C SER A 237 -2.16 11.54 -13.75
N ASN A 238 -1.87 11.01 -14.97
CA ASN A 238 -0.91 9.91 -15.14
C ASN A 238 0.53 10.42 -15.04
N GLN A 239 1.10 10.31 -13.88
CA GLN A 239 2.46 10.77 -13.54
C GLN A 239 3.51 9.64 -13.62
N SER A 240 3.36 8.73 -14.60
CA SER A 240 4.31 7.67 -14.94
C SER A 240 5.19 8.08 -16.13
N LEU A 241 6.27 7.30 -16.39
CA LEU A 241 7.07 7.48 -17.60
C LEU A 241 6.25 7.25 -18.88
N GLN A 242 5.28 6.34 -18.85
CA GLN A 242 4.38 6.13 -19.96
C GLN A 242 3.44 7.31 -20.19
N GLY A 243 2.97 7.95 -19.11
CA GLY A 243 2.16 9.16 -19.20
C GLY A 243 2.91 10.31 -19.88
N VAL A 244 4.21 10.50 -19.57
CA VAL A 244 5.07 11.47 -20.27
C VAL A 244 5.13 11.18 -21.76
N LEU A 245 5.42 9.92 -22.11
CA LEU A 245 5.54 9.52 -23.51
C LEU A 245 4.21 9.62 -24.27
N ALA A 246 3.10 9.32 -23.60
CA ALA A 246 1.77 9.43 -24.19
C ALA A 246 1.42 10.90 -24.50
N ARG A 247 1.67 11.83 -23.57
CA ARG A 247 1.48 13.28 -23.81
C ARG A 247 2.37 13.82 -24.90
N LEU A 248 3.62 13.33 -25.01
CA LEU A 248 4.53 13.71 -26.10
C LEU A 248 4.10 13.17 -27.46
N ALA A 249 3.44 12.03 -27.51
CA ALA A 249 2.99 11.38 -28.73
C ALA A 249 1.59 11.83 -29.16
N ALA A 250 0.82 12.47 -28.29
CA ALA A 250 -0.56 12.86 -28.55
C ALA A 250 -0.69 13.71 -29.83
N PRO A 251 -1.68 13.42 -30.69
CA PRO A 251 -2.76 12.45 -30.55
C PRO A 251 -2.41 11.00 -30.95
N GLY A 252 -1.16 10.71 -31.26
CA GLY A 252 -0.68 9.37 -31.63
C GLY A 252 -0.42 8.46 -30.43
N GLU A 253 -0.06 7.22 -30.73
CA GLU A 253 0.27 6.22 -29.71
C GLU A 253 1.72 6.36 -29.24
N PRO A 254 1.98 6.19 -27.91
CA PRO A 254 3.35 6.25 -27.38
C PRO A 254 4.18 5.05 -27.83
N SER A 255 5.45 5.29 -28.16
CA SER A 255 6.39 4.24 -28.58
C SER A 255 6.63 3.24 -27.43
N ARG A 256 6.28 1.97 -27.68
CA ARG A 256 6.54 0.86 -26.74
C ARG A 256 8.05 0.68 -26.48
N ALA A 257 8.89 0.85 -27.51
CA ALA A 257 10.33 0.75 -27.38
C ALA A 257 10.91 1.88 -26.51
N ALA A 258 10.44 3.12 -26.69
CA ALA A 258 10.84 4.25 -25.84
C ALA A 258 10.43 4.02 -24.39
N TRP A 259 9.21 3.53 -24.15
CA TRP A 259 8.75 3.19 -22.81
C TRP A 259 9.59 2.08 -22.18
N ALA A 260 9.83 0.98 -22.89
CA ALA A 260 10.65 -0.13 -22.39
C ALA A 260 12.08 0.34 -22.05
N THR A 261 12.69 1.20 -22.90
CA THR A 261 14.00 1.79 -22.64
C THR A 261 13.98 2.66 -21.38
N ALA A 262 13.00 3.55 -21.24
CA ALA A 262 12.86 4.40 -20.06
C ALA A 262 12.67 3.57 -18.77
N VAL A 263 11.86 2.50 -18.82
CA VAL A 263 11.66 1.56 -17.71
C VAL A 263 12.96 0.85 -17.35
N LEU A 264 13.70 0.33 -18.32
CA LEU A 264 14.99 -0.35 -18.09
C LEU A 264 16.01 0.60 -17.45
N LEU A 265 16.09 1.84 -17.91
CA LEU A 265 16.96 2.86 -17.31
C LEU A 265 16.54 3.17 -15.86
N ALA A 266 15.25 3.38 -15.61
CA ALA A 266 14.74 3.65 -14.29
C ALA A 266 15.00 2.47 -13.32
N LEU A 267 14.78 1.22 -13.78
CA LEU A 267 15.07 0.01 -13.00
C LEU A 267 16.57 -0.18 -12.76
N SER A 268 17.43 0.17 -13.70
CA SER A 268 18.89 0.12 -13.53
C SER A 268 19.36 1.11 -12.46
N VAL A 269 18.86 2.35 -12.51
CA VAL A 269 19.12 3.35 -11.46
C VAL A 269 18.59 2.91 -10.12
N TRP A 270 17.35 2.40 -10.09
CA TRP A 270 16.74 1.83 -8.88
C TRP A 270 17.59 0.72 -8.29
N ALA A 271 17.98 -0.27 -9.09
CA ALA A 271 18.76 -1.42 -8.61
C ALA A 271 20.11 -0.97 -8.03
N TRP A 272 20.81 -0.08 -8.75
CA TRP A 272 22.09 0.46 -8.30
C TRP A 272 21.99 1.26 -7.00
N ARG A 273 21.03 2.18 -6.90
CA ARG A 273 20.85 3.01 -5.71
C ARG A 273 20.32 2.23 -4.51
N THR A 274 19.39 1.35 -4.77
CA THR A 274 18.80 0.50 -3.73
C THR A 274 19.80 -0.50 -3.17
N SER A 275 20.69 -1.06 -4.00
CA SER A 275 21.80 -1.91 -3.52
C SER A 275 22.70 -1.16 -2.54
N ARG A 276 23.00 0.12 -2.81
CA ARG A 276 23.75 0.97 -1.88
C ARG A 276 23.01 1.21 -0.57
N ALA A 277 21.70 1.55 -0.66
CA ALA A 277 20.88 1.74 0.53
C ALA A 277 20.85 0.48 1.41
N VAL A 278 20.72 -0.69 0.79
CA VAL A 278 20.73 -2.00 1.47
C VAL A 278 22.10 -2.29 2.09
N SER A 279 23.20 -2.02 1.39
CA SER A 279 24.57 -2.20 1.92
C SER A 279 24.82 -1.33 3.15
N ASP A 280 24.21 -0.15 3.20
CA ASP A 280 24.29 0.78 4.32
C ASP A 280 23.21 0.52 5.41
N GLU A 281 22.45 -0.56 5.30
CA GLU A 281 21.32 -0.91 6.18
C GLU A 281 20.25 0.21 6.25
N ASP A 282 20.17 1.08 5.23
CA ASP A 282 19.19 2.17 5.14
C ASP A 282 17.88 1.70 4.51
N TRP A 283 17.13 0.91 5.27
CA TRP A 283 15.86 0.33 4.82
C TRP A 283 14.84 1.38 4.42
N THR A 284 14.80 2.52 5.13
CA THR A 284 13.87 3.61 4.77
C THR A 284 14.15 4.14 3.37
N ALA A 285 15.43 4.38 3.04
CA ALA A 285 15.79 4.82 1.70
C ALA A 285 15.57 3.71 0.65
N ALA A 286 15.87 2.44 0.96
CA ALA A 286 15.64 1.32 0.06
C ALA A 286 14.15 1.17 -0.32
N PHE A 287 13.25 1.25 0.65
CA PHE A 287 11.81 1.21 0.40
C PHE A 287 11.31 2.47 -0.30
N ALA A 288 11.83 3.65 0.05
CA ALA A 288 11.52 4.90 -0.65
C ALA A 288 11.88 4.82 -2.13
N LEU A 289 13.12 4.43 -2.46
CA LEU A 289 13.58 4.27 -3.85
C LEU A 289 12.73 3.26 -4.62
N THR A 290 12.29 2.18 -3.98
CA THR A 290 11.43 1.16 -4.60
C THR A 290 10.03 1.70 -4.88
N GLY A 291 9.45 2.48 -3.96
CA GLY A 291 8.18 3.16 -4.19
C GLY A 291 8.24 4.19 -5.33
N LEU A 292 9.35 4.94 -5.43
CA LEU A 292 9.59 5.86 -6.56
C LEU A 292 9.68 5.11 -7.90
N ALA A 293 10.46 4.01 -7.94
CA ALA A 293 10.56 3.17 -9.12
C ALA A 293 9.20 2.60 -9.52
N ALA A 294 8.41 2.11 -8.55
CA ALA A 294 7.05 1.61 -8.79
C ALA A 294 6.18 2.65 -9.51
N CYS A 295 6.20 3.91 -9.05
CA CYS A 295 5.44 5.00 -9.67
C CYS A 295 5.92 5.31 -11.09
N LEU A 296 7.22 5.26 -11.35
CA LEU A 296 7.78 5.59 -12.66
C LEU A 296 7.55 4.49 -13.70
N VAL A 297 7.72 3.21 -13.32
CA VAL A 297 7.67 2.09 -14.28
C VAL A 297 6.27 1.55 -14.56
N SER A 298 5.32 1.80 -13.65
CA SER A 298 3.92 1.45 -13.89
C SER A 298 3.41 2.17 -15.15
N PRO A 299 2.64 1.52 -16.04
CA PRO A 299 2.07 2.21 -17.20
C PRO A 299 1.13 3.35 -16.80
N ILE A 300 0.46 3.22 -15.67
CA ILE A 300 -0.45 4.24 -15.14
C ILE A 300 -0.12 4.49 -13.67
N THR A 301 0.19 5.75 -13.35
CA THR A 301 0.41 6.24 -12.00
C THR A 301 -0.39 7.51 -11.79
N TRP A 302 -1.62 7.35 -11.30
CA TRP A 302 -2.47 8.49 -10.94
C TRP A 302 -1.88 9.28 -9.76
N VAL A 303 -2.28 10.53 -9.59
CA VAL A 303 -1.81 11.40 -8.50
C VAL A 303 -1.93 10.73 -7.14
N HIS A 304 -3.04 10.03 -6.84
CA HIS A 304 -3.22 9.32 -5.59
C HIS A 304 -2.26 8.12 -5.38
N HIS A 305 -1.59 7.60 -6.43
CA HIS A 305 -0.52 6.62 -6.27
C HIS A 305 0.75 7.25 -5.66
N LEU A 306 0.94 8.56 -5.79
CA LEU A 306 2.12 9.26 -5.28
C LEU A 306 2.20 9.33 -3.74
N VAL A 307 1.28 8.70 -3.00
CA VAL A 307 1.47 8.41 -1.56
C VAL A 307 2.75 7.60 -1.32
N TRP A 308 3.25 6.87 -2.32
CA TRP A 308 4.54 6.19 -2.30
C TRP A 308 5.75 7.13 -2.18
N LEU A 309 5.57 8.46 -2.32
CA LEU A 309 6.59 9.47 -2.05
C LEU A 309 6.76 9.75 -0.54
N LEU A 310 5.80 9.41 0.31
CA LEU A 310 5.88 9.68 1.76
C LEU A 310 7.16 9.13 2.43
N PRO A 311 7.65 7.91 2.12
CA PRO A 311 8.94 7.45 2.63
C PRO A 311 10.12 8.34 2.20
N SER A 312 10.09 8.91 0.99
CA SER A 312 11.13 9.82 0.51
C SER A 312 11.16 11.12 1.30
N PHE A 313 9.98 11.67 1.65
CA PHE A 313 9.88 12.83 2.54
C PHE A 313 10.43 12.52 3.94
N ALA A 314 10.15 11.33 4.47
CA ALA A 314 10.74 10.91 5.74
C ALA A 314 12.27 10.85 5.66
N VAL A 315 12.85 10.32 4.58
CA VAL A 315 14.31 10.33 4.34
C VAL A 315 14.83 11.75 4.29
N LEU A 316 14.24 12.65 3.51
CA LEU A 316 14.67 14.06 3.41
C LEU A 316 14.67 14.77 4.78
N LEU A 317 13.62 14.58 5.58
CA LEU A 317 13.49 15.15 6.91
C LEU A 317 14.54 14.58 7.88
N HIS A 318 14.77 13.27 7.87
CA HIS A 318 15.81 12.62 8.68
C HIS A 318 17.22 13.06 8.29
N ARG A 319 17.45 13.37 7.01
CA ARG A 319 18.71 13.89 6.47
C ARG A 319 18.83 15.42 6.58
N ARG A 320 17.88 16.08 7.26
CA ARG A 320 17.83 17.54 7.45
C ARG A 320 17.79 18.33 6.13
N ARG A 321 17.31 17.72 5.06
CA ARG A 321 17.06 18.38 3.76
C ARG A 321 15.69 19.07 3.74
N THR A 322 15.41 19.83 4.80
CA THR A 322 14.07 20.41 5.05
C THR A 322 13.64 21.41 3.97
N ARG A 323 14.60 22.18 3.41
CA ARG A 323 14.27 23.11 2.31
C ARG A 323 13.81 22.39 1.07
N VAL A 324 14.52 21.32 0.67
CA VAL A 324 14.12 20.48 -0.47
C VAL A 324 12.76 19.84 -0.20
N ALA A 325 12.57 19.24 0.96
CA ALA A 325 11.29 18.67 1.34
C ALA A 325 10.15 19.69 1.29
N ALA A 326 10.38 20.92 1.78
CA ALA A 326 9.36 21.96 1.78
C ALA A 326 8.98 22.42 0.35
N VAL A 327 9.97 22.59 -0.55
CA VAL A 327 9.71 22.96 -1.95
C VAL A 327 8.92 21.88 -2.66
N LEU A 328 9.38 20.62 -2.59
CA LEU A 328 8.67 19.50 -3.22
C LEU A 328 7.28 19.31 -2.66
N TYR A 329 7.13 19.46 -1.34
CA TYR A 329 5.83 19.40 -0.68
C TYR A 329 4.89 20.50 -1.19
N ALA A 330 5.38 21.76 -1.28
CA ALA A 330 4.58 22.88 -1.79
C ALA A 330 4.08 22.62 -3.22
N VAL A 331 4.95 22.08 -4.11
CA VAL A 331 4.54 21.70 -5.46
C VAL A 331 3.48 20.59 -5.45
N LEU A 332 3.65 19.57 -4.61
CA LEU A 332 2.67 18.47 -4.49
C LEU A 332 1.38 18.85 -3.76
N CYS A 333 1.34 19.99 -3.05
CA CYS A 333 0.11 20.52 -2.46
C CYS A 333 -0.64 21.47 -3.41
N SER A 334 0.06 22.05 -4.39
CA SER A 334 -0.49 23.08 -5.28
C SER A 334 -1.43 22.56 -6.34
N SER A 335 -1.47 21.24 -6.57
CA SER A 335 -2.21 20.60 -7.66
C SER A 335 -1.85 21.16 -9.04
N VAL A 336 -0.59 21.59 -9.20
CA VAL A 336 -0.08 22.34 -10.37
C VAL A 336 -0.28 21.60 -11.69
N VAL A 337 -0.23 20.26 -11.70
CA VAL A 337 -0.39 19.47 -12.93
C VAL A 337 -1.74 19.71 -13.61
N TRP A 338 -2.79 20.02 -12.86
CA TRP A 338 -4.13 20.26 -13.37
C TRP A 338 -4.28 21.56 -14.16
N LEU A 339 -3.30 22.47 -14.12
CA LEU A 339 -3.29 23.67 -14.95
C LEU A 339 -3.14 23.34 -16.45
N TRP A 340 -2.64 22.15 -16.78
CA TRP A 340 -2.50 21.62 -18.14
C TRP A 340 -3.49 20.48 -18.45
N PHE A 341 -4.66 20.55 -17.83
CA PHE A 341 -5.71 19.53 -18.05
C PHE A 341 -6.22 19.51 -19.50
N ASP A 342 -6.48 20.69 -20.05
CA ASP A 342 -7.05 20.86 -21.39
C ASP A 342 -5.97 20.85 -22.48
N ASP A 343 -4.81 21.44 -22.20
CA ASP A 343 -3.69 21.55 -23.15
C ASP A 343 -2.34 21.36 -22.44
N ALA A 344 -1.67 20.26 -22.75
CA ALA A 344 -0.35 19.93 -22.25
C ALA A 344 0.75 20.12 -23.33
N SER A 345 0.46 20.85 -24.40
CA SER A 345 1.41 21.15 -25.48
C SER A 345 2.47 22.17 -25.07
N GLY A 346 3.50 22.31 -25.91
CA GLY A 346 4.58 23.26 -25.64
C GLY A 346 5.56 22.84 -24.54
N LEU A 347 6.56 23.67 -24.29
CA LEU A 347 7.58 23.41 -23.26
C LEU A 347 7.01 23.53 -21.85
N ASP A 348 6.15 24.48 -21.60
CA ASP A 348 5.47 24.68 -20.33
C ASP A 348 4.52 23.52 -20.03
N GLY A 349 3.75 23.05 -21.03
CA GLY A 349 2.93 21.85 -20.93
C GLY A 349 3.77 20.61 -20.63
N PHE A 350 4.88 20.41 -21.34
CA PHE A 350 5.79 19.31 -21.09
C PHE A 350 6.37 19.32 -19.66
N LEU A 351 6.77 20.48 -19.14
CA LEU A 351 7.32 20.60 -17.80
C LEU A 351 6.23 20.52 -16.72
N GLY A 352 5.15 21.25 -16.91
CA GLY A 352 4.10 21.44 -15.90
C GLY A 352 3.17 20.25 -15.75
N SER A 353 2.67 19.70 -16.86
CA SER A 353 1.79 18.51 -16.82
C SER A 353 2.50 17.27 -16.28
N ASN A 354 3.83 17.22 -16.32
CA ASN A 354 4.66 16.13 -15.83
C ASN A 354 5.41 16.48 -14.53
N ALA A 355 5.03 17.56 -13.83
CA ALA A 355 5.78 18.07 -12.67
C ALA A 355 6.02 17.00 -11.60
N TYR A 356 5.05 16.14 -11.32
CA TYR A 356 5.19 15.11 -10.30
C TYR A 356 6.04 13.93 -10.79
N THR A 357 6.05 13.65 -12.09
CA THR A 357 6.97 12.68 -12.69
C THR A 357 8.41 13.16 -12.56
N TRP A 358 8.68 14.45 -12.79
CA TRP A 358 10.01 15.05 -12.63
C TRP A 358 10.47 15.04 -11.18
N ILE A 359 9.57 15.30 -10.23
CA ILE A 359 9.86 15.18 -8.79
C ILE A 359 10.21 13.72 -8.45
N THR A 360 9.43 12.76 -8.93
CA THR A 360 9.64 11.33 -8.66
C THR A 360 10.97 10.85 -9.25
N LEU A 361 11.28 11.25 -10.48
CA LEU A 361 12.54 10.93 -11.15
C LEU A 361 13.73 11.61 -10.45
N GLY A 362 13.59 12.89 -10.11
CA GLY A 362 14.59 13.63 -9.35
C GLY A 362 14.90 12.99 -8.01
N LEU A 363 13.87 12.54 -7.28
CA LEU A 363 14.05 11.80 -6.03
C LEU A 363 14.70 10.43 -6.28
N LEU A 364 14.33 9.70 -7.35
CA LEU A 364 14.99 8.46 -7.69
C LEU A 364 16.48 8.66 -7.96
N LEU A 365 16.88 9.77 -8.57
CA LEU A 365 18.26 10.09 -8.91
C LEU A 365 19.10 10.66 -7.76
N TRP A 366 18.49 11.45 -6.83
CA TRP A 366 19.25 12.24 -5.85
C TRP A 366 18.79 12.08 -4.40
N LEU A 367 17.83 11.21 -4.10
CA LEU A 367 17.44 10.96 -2.69
C LEU A 367 18.69 10.57 -1.88
N PRO A 368 18.98 11.19 -0.72
CA PRO A 368 20.16 10.85 0.07
C PRO A 368 20.12 9.39 0.54
N VAL A 369 21.15 8.62 0.22
CA VAL A 369 21.34 7.22 0.61
C VAL A 369 22.54 7.11 1.54
N GLY A 370 22.54 6.14 2.44
CA GLY A 370 23.62 5.86 3.38
C GLY A 370 23.22 6.10 4.84
N GLN A 371 24.08 5.72 5.79
CA GLN A 371 23.79 5.91 7.22
C GLN A 371 23.82 7.40 7.59
N PRO A 372 22.80 7.93 8.27
CA PRO A 372 22.95 9.24 8.91
C PRO A 372 24.06 9.15 9.97
N ARG A 373 24.87 10.19 10.13
CA ARG A 373 25.86 10.28 11.20
C ARG A 373 25.26 10.15 12.61
N THR A 374 23.95 10.25 12.73
CA THR A 374 23.16 9.90 13.93
C THR A 374 22.34 8.67 13.60
N ARG A 375 22.47 7.58 14.39
CA ARG A 375 21.79 6.29 14.19
C ARG A 375 20.36 6.43 13.70
N PRO A 376 19.96 5.70 12.64
CA PRO A 376 18.62 5.75 12.11
C PRO A 376 17.62 5.29 13.16
N PHE A 377 16.46 5.95 13.14
CA PHE A 377 15.36 5.72 14.07
C PHE A 377 14.92 4.24 14.16
N LEU A 378 14.91 3.54 13.02
CA LEU A 378 14.48 2.14 12.93
C LEU A 378 15.50 1.13 13.48
N SER A 379 16.80 1.48 13.64
CA SER A 379 17.85 0.54 14.06
C SER A 379 18.15 0.51 15.57
N ARG A 380 17.46 1.30 16.39
CA ARG A 380 17.82 1.50 17.81
C ARG A 380 17.61 0.29 18.74
N ARG A 381 17.06 -0.83 18.27
CA ARG A 381 16.81 -1.99 19.15
C ARG A 381 17.61 -3.25 18.84
N ALA A 382 18.44 -3.28 17.82
CA ALA A 382 19.12 -4.52 17.41
C ALA A 382 20.51 -4.77 18.01
N LYS A 383 21.11 -3.81 18.70
CA LYS A 383 22.42 -3.98 19.37
C LYS A 383 22.40 -3.50 20.82
N ALA A 384 21.59 -4.12 21.66
CA ALA A 384 21.97 -4.24 23.06
C ALA A 384 22.92 -5.45 23.11
N THR A 385 24.22 -5.21 23.07
CA THR A 385 25.22 -6.20 23.47
C THR A 385 24.84 -6.67 24.87
N PRO A 386 24.80 -7.99 25.14
CA PRO A 386 24.62 -8.45 26.51
C PRO A 386 25.66 -7.76 27.39
N PRO A 387 25.32 -7.34 28.61
CA PRO A 387 26.33 -6.83 29.50
C PRO A 387 27.45 -7.85 29.65
N ALA A 388 28.70 -7.38 29.56
CA ALA A 388 29.87 -8.22 29.83
C ALA A 388 29.67 -8.90 31.19
N PRO A 389 30.03 -10.19 31.32
CA PRO A 389 29.94 -10.87 32.60
C PRO A 389 30.72 -10.06 33.64
N SER A 390 30.08 -9.75 34.77
CA SER A 390 30.74 -9.12 35.92
C SER A 390 32.03 -9.89 36.25
N PRO A 391 33.12 -9.18 36.55
CA PRO A 391 34.32 -9.87 37.02
C PRO A 391 33.98 -10.66 38.30
N ALA A 392 34.37 -11.92 38.26
CA ALA A 392 34.17 -12.85 39.38
C ALA A 392 34.71 -12.23 40.67
N ALA A 393 33.86 -12.23 41.72
CA ALA A 393 34.29 -11.87 43.09
C ALA A 393 35.44 -12.78 43.52
N PRO A 394 36.43 -12.26 44.28
CA PRO A 394 37.57 -13.06 44.72
C PRO A 394 37.11 -14.22 45.62
N MET A 395 37.54 -15.43 45.30
CA MET A 395 37.31 -16.63 46.10
C MET A 395 37.99 -16.46 47.49
N ILE A 396 37.19 -16.57 48.53
CA ILE A 396 37.68 -16.75 49.90
C ILE A 396 38.03 -18.21 50.07
N PRO A 397 39.21 -18.57 50.60
CA PRO A 397 39.61 -19.97 50.76
C PRO A 397 38.75 -20.67 51.84
N ALA A 398 38.30 -21.88 51.51
CA ALA A 398 37.52 -22.71 52.40
C ALA A 398 38.39 -23.27 53.51
N VAL A 399 37.95 -23.07 54.76
CA VAL A 399 38.49 -23.74 55.96
C VAL A 399 37.84 -25.12 56.06
N SER A 400 38.69 -26.13 56.11
CA SER A 400 38.38 -27.56 56.29
C SER A 400 37.79 -27.81 57.70
N GLY A 401 36.64 -28.42 57.78
CA GLY A 401 36.07 -28.99 59.00
C GLY A 401 35.28 -30.24 58.67
N GLN A 402 35.69 -31.35 59.21
CA GLN A 402 35.18 -32.73 59.02
C GLN A 402 33.81 -32.99 59.63
N PRO A 403 33.22 -34.16 59.39
CA PRO A 403 31.76 -34.38 59.32
C PRO A 403 31.15 -34.98 60.59
N THR A 404 29.88 -34.76 60.80
CA THR A 404 29.10 -35.60 61.72
C THR A 404 27.74 -36.01 61.06
N SER A 405 27.65 -37.32 60.96
CA SER A 405 26.50 -38.28 61.01
C SER A 405 25.08 -37.84 60.73
N ALA A 406 24.49 -38.61 59.87
CA ALA A 406 23.06 -38.77 59.59
C ALA A 406 22.20 -39.13 60.85
N PRO A 407 20.86 -38.97 60.73
CA PRO A 407 20.10 -40.22 60.46
C PRO A 407 18.93 -40.08 59.44
N SER A 408 18.73 -41.23 58.86
CA SER A 408 17.64 -41.69 58.01
C SER A 408 16.25 -41.56 58.67
N PHE A 409 15.25 -41.20 57.85
CA PHE A 409 13.88 -41.69 58.08
C PHE A 409 13.22 -41.99 56.73
N SER A 410 12.79 -43.23 56.62
CA SER A 410 12.03 -43.90 55.60
C SER A 410 10.53 -43.62 55.74
N GLY A 411 9.78 -43.75 54.64
CA GLY A 411 8.34 -43.81 54.61
C GLY A 411 7.82 -43.53 53.19
N SER A 412 7.68 -44.39 52.45
CA SER A 412 6.85 -45.41 51.81
C SER A 412 5.38 -45.03 51.65
N VAL A 413 4.91 -45.46 50.46
CA VAL A 413 3.58 -45.91 50.10
C VAL A 413 2.59 -44.86 49.56
N GLY A 414 2.15 -44.99 48.39
CA GLY A 414 1.12 -45.71 47.68
C GLY A 414 0.42 -44.72 46.76
N GLY A 415 -0.02 -44.97 45.62
CA GLY A 415 -0.55 -46.09 44.97
C GLY A 415 -1.66 -45.63 44.04
N ALA A 416 -1.57 -46.09 42.82
CA ALA A 416 -2.66 -46.56 41.96
C ALA A 416 -3.87 -45.66 41.61
N GLY A 417 -4.22 -45.71 40.34
CA GLY A 417 -5.58 -45.52 39.86
C GLY A 417 -5.68 -45.24 38.37
N ALA A 418 -5.74 -46.30 37.59
CA ALA A 418 -6.05 -46.33 36.18
C ALA A 418 -7.58 -46.35 35.93
N ALA A 419 -7.96 -46.29 34.68
CA ALA A 419 -9.23 -46.54 34.02
C ALA A 419 -9.94 -45.24 33.56
N GLY A 420 -10.47 -45.12 32.35
CA GLY A 420 -10.72 -46.05 31.29
C GLY A 420 -11.82 -45.50 30.38
N LEU A 421 -11.65 -45.72 29.10
CA LEU A 421 -12.68 -46.01 28.10
C LEU A 421 -13.99 -45.18 28.00
N GLY A 422 -14.28 -44.77 26.79
CA GLY A 422 -15.61 -44.36 26.33
C GLY A 422 -15.71 -43.97 24.88
N SER A 423 -15.70 -44.92 23.96
CA SER A 423 -16.09 -44.81 22.56
C SER A 423 -17.60 -44.83 22.37
N ALA A 424 -18.13 -43.99 21.47
CA ALA A 424 -19.38 -44.19 20.72
C ALA A 424 -19.36 -43.18 19.57
N GLY A 425 -19.35 -43.48 18.37
CA GLY A 425 -19.89 -44.36 17.39
C GLY A 425 -21.38 -44.23 17.17
N VAL A 426 -21.86 -43.40 16.18
CA VAL A 426 -23.13 -43.58 15.47
C VAL A 426 -23.12 -42.83 14.16
N ARG A 427 -23.00 -43.57 13.09
CA ARG A 427 -23.90 -43.86 11.97
C ARG A 427 -24.22 -42.76 10.96
N ALA A 428 -23.81 -43.09 9.77
CA ALA A 428 -24.25 -42.58 8.46
C ALA A 428 -25.74 -42.89 8.20
N SER A 429 -26.40 -41.99 7.51
CA SER A 429 -27.56 -42.36 6.67
C SER A 429 -27.45 -41.67 5.30
N ARG A 430 -27.32 -42.52 4.32
CA ARG A 430 -27.49 -42.29 2.88
C ARG A 430 -28.97 -42.16 2.57
N ILE A 431 -29.37 -41.22 1.72
CA ILE A 431 -30.55 -41.32 0.85
C ILE A 431 -30.23 -40.65 -0.46
N ASP A 432 -30.23 -41.43 -1.52
CA ASP A 432 -30.41 -41.12 -2.93
C ASP A 432 -31.76 -41.68 -3.40
N PRO A 433 -32.12 -41.54 -4.67
CA PRO A 433 -32.48 -40.39 -5.52
C PRO A 433 -33.89 -40.62 -6.15
N THR A 434 -34.28 -39.75 -7.05
CA THR A 434 -35.29 -39.84 -8.17
C THR A 434 -36.14 -38.58 -8.18
N GLY A 435 -36.48 -37.90 -9.25
CA GLY A 435 -36.41 -38.16 -10.66
C GLY A 435 -37.27 -37.10 -11.39
N SER A 436 -37.03 -36.98 -12.68
CA SER A 436 -37.94 -36.42 -13.71
C SER A 436 -38.12 -34.88 -13.79
N THR A 437 -38.13 -34.21 -14.86
CA THR A 437 -38.16 -34.35 -16.31
C THR A 437 -38.11 -32.95 -16.91
N CYS A 438 -37.35 -32.76 -18.00
CA CYS A 438 -37.42 -31.59 -18.90
C CYS A 438 -38.77 -31.54 -19.64
N PRO A 439 -39.14 -30.36 -20.18
CA PRO A 439 -39.12 -30.29 -21.63
C PRO A 439 -38.43 -29.06 -22.21
N ALA A 440 -37.97 -29.29 -23.44
CA ALA A 440 -37.28 -28.42 -24.36
C ALA A 440 -38.20 -27.42 -25.06
N ASP A 441 -37.51 -26.46 -25.78
CA ASP A 441 -37.95 -25.63 -26.90
C ASP A 441 -38.48 -24.23 -26.59
N ALA A 442 -37.57 -23.24 -26.84
CA ALA A 442 -37.94 -22.02 -27.58
C ALA A 442 -36.70 -21.38 -28.20
N LYS A 443 -36.73 -21.23 -29.51
CA LYS A 443 -35.74 -20.55 -30.37
C LYS A 443 -35.70 -19.02 -30.14
N PRO A 444 -34.59 -18.36 -30.44
CA PRO A 444 -34.46 -16.91 -30.28
C PRO A 444 -35.03 -16.14 -31.47
N GLN A 445 -35.79 -15.09 -31.18
CA GLN A 445 -36.17 -14.09 -32.19
C GLN A 445 -35.09 -13.00 -32.25
N SER A 446 -34.62 -12.75 -33.47
CA SER A 446 -33.79 -11.62 -33.86
C SER A 446 -34.61 -10.31 -33.83
N SER A 447 -34.15 -9.30 -33.08
CA SER A 447 -34.58 -7.92 -33.25
C SER A 447 -33.36 -7.00 -33.44
N SER A 448 -33.27 -6.49 -34.67
CA SER A 448 -32.38 -5.39 -35.05
C SER A 448 -32.72 -4.13 -34.29
N ALA A 449 -31.78 -3.58 -33.51
CA ALA A 449 -31.91 -2.26 -32.95
C ALA A 449 -30.78 -1.34 -33.46
N ARG A 450 -31.23 -0.23 -34.02
CA ARG A 450 -30.47 0.86 -34.64
C ARG A 450 -29.40 1.41 -33.72
N ALA A 451 -28.22 1.66 -34.27
CA ALA A 451 -27.17 2.47 -33.68
C ALA A 451 -27.69 3.92 -33.50
N SER A 452 -27.79 4.36 -32.26
CA SER A 452 -27.96 5.77 -31.90
C SER A 452 -26.63 6.27 -31.39
N SER A 453 -26.02 7.19 -32.12
CA SER A 453 -24.82 7.92 -31.74
C SER A 453 -25.14 8.84 -30.57
N TYR A 454 -24.64 8.49 -29.37
CA TYR A 454 -24.61 9.41 -28.25
C TYR A 454 -23.22 10.04 -28.14
N THR A 455 -23.14 11.32 -28.42
CA THR A 455 -22.02 12.19 -28.03
C THR A 455 -22.01 12.31 -26.51
N VAL A 456 -20.97 11.76 -25.88
CA VAL A 456 -20.77 11.85 -24.44
C VAL A 456 -20.10 13.18 -24.14
N ASN A 457 -20.81 14.10 -23.49
CA ASN A 457 -20.23 15.27 -22.87
C ASN A 457 -19.39 14.81 -21.64
N PRO A 458 -18.20 15.39 -21.40
CA PRO A 458 -17.43 15.13 -20.18
C PRO A 458 -18.21 15.67 -18.96
N PRO A 459 -18.06 15.08 -17.77
CA PRO A 459 -18.68 15.59 -16.56
C PRO A 459 -18.15 17.00 -16.22
N PRO A 460 -18.96 17.87 -15.64
CA PRO A 460 -18.54 19.22 -15.25
C PRO A 460 -17.38 19.16 -14.25
N ALA A 461 -16.53 20.17 -14.32
CA ALA A 461 -15.27 20.39 -13.60
C ALA A 461 -15.37 20.33 -12.06
#